data_e513d06de52198090443e491a167fb55
#
_entry.id   e513d06de52198090443e491a167fb55
#
_cell.length_a   1.000
_cell.length_b   1.000
_cell.length_c   1.000
_cell.angle_alpha   90.00
_cell.angle_beta   90.00
_cell.angle_gamma   90.00
#
_symmetry.space_group_name_H-M   'P 1'
#
loop_
_entity.id
_entity.type
_entity.pdbx_description
1 polymer ?
#
loop_
_entity_poly.entity_id
_entity_poly.type
_entity_poly.pdbx_seq_one_letter_code
_entity_poly.pdbx_strand_id
1 'polypeptide(L)'
;MSEFIHLHVASAFSGHYGVTRPEIMVEAAASRGESALAITDRDGLYGAVKHIGACLKMGISPIVGVDLEAVDDDGLSLGRVVVLAHGHDGGLGWSALCSIVSTAHQKTRKQQNPAIKRSELAHLAVRDGVALVSVLVGNNSDVGEAALAGDRTLTAERLKNWRKAFISTRALVVEITSHLTEPGSPFCNLQANRLLQLADSMGIPTVLTNAVRYLEPDDALTADVLDAARHLEPLGMFTPQPNAQAWLKPANKMQALAIEITQDQARAKALIETTMTLADRCRLNPTNDCGWGKPKTPEKSTLGIDGNPFEVLWQKANSAIEWRYPRASDNQLASIRHRLSQELITINRLGFATYFLTVADVTQMIRDMKIRIAARGSGAGSLTNYLLGISGVDPIEHELLFERFLSTERSSLPDIDTVSYTHLTLPTKRIV
;
A
#
# COMPACT_ATOMS: atom_id res chain seq x y z
N MET A 1 6.17 -31.54 7.81
CA MET A 1 5.64 -31.23 6.45
C MET A 1 6.35 -29.97 5.99
N SER A 2 6.84 -29.93 4.77
CA SER A 2 7.50 -28.72 4.25
C SER A 2 6.45 -27.62 4.07
N GLU A 3 6.74 -26.43 4.58
CA GLU A 3 5.94 -25.23 4.47
C GLU A 3 5.91 -24.74 3.01
N PHE A 4 4.85 -24.01 2.63
CA PHE A 4 4.78 -23.24 1.39
C PHE A 4 4.17 -21.87 1.69
N ILE A 5 4.82 -20.81 1.24
CA ILE A 5 4.35 -19.43 1.42
C ILE A 5 3.83 -18.90 0.10
N HIS A 6 2.56 -18.50 0.08
CA HIS A 6 1.93 -17.89 -1.09
C HIS A 6 2.38 -16.43 -1.26
N LEU A 7 2.89 -16.10 -2.47
CA LEU A 7 3.43 -14.79 -2.81
C LEU A 7 2.50 -13.93 -3.68
N HIS A 8 1.46 -14.53 -4.29
CA HIS A 8 0.49 -13.84 -5.12
C HIS A 8 -0.92 -14.17 -4.61
N VAL A 9 -1.50 -13.25 -3.83
CA VAL A 9 -2.78 -13.44 -3.13
C VAL A 9 -3.60 -12.16 -3.21
N ALA A 10 -4.72 -12.19 -3.91
CA ALA A 10 -5.69 -11.13 -3.96
C ALA A 10 -6.74 -11.31 -2.86
N SER A 11 -7.00 -10.26 -2.09
CA SER A 11 -8.07 -10.24 -1.11
C SER A 11 -9.36 -9.56 -1.62
N ALA A 12 -10.40 -9.53 -0.81
CA ALA A 12 -11.64 -8.81 -1.08
C ALA A 12 -11.45 -7.28 -1.27
N PHE A 13 -10.25 -6.75 -0.96
CA PHE A 13 -9.87 -5.38 -1.29
C PHE A 13 -9.44 -5.18 -2.75
N SER A 14 -9.22 -6.27 -3.49
CA SER A 14 -9.16 -6.25 -4.96
C SER A 14 -10.57 -6.20 -5.52
N GLY A 15 -11.12 -5.00 -5.71
CA GLY A 15 -12.52 -4.77 -6.07
C GLY A 15 -13.01 -5.65 -7.22
N HIS A 16 -14.08 -6.40 -7.02
CA HIS A 16 -14.68 -7.34 -7.97
C HIS A 16 -13.71 -8.41 -8.52
N TYR A 17 -12.70 -8.81 -7.71
CA TYR A 17 -11.73 -9.84 -8.11
C TYR A 17 -11.43 -10.84 -7.00
N GLY A 18 -10.91 -10.39 -5.87
CA GLY A 18 -10.66 -11.24 -4.71
C GLY A 18 -11.92 -11.44 -3.87
N VAL A 19 -12.10 -12.63 -3.31
CA VAL A 19 -13.33 -13.01 -2.59
C VAL A 19 -13.16 -12.86 -1.08
N THR A 20 -12.03 -13.32 -0.55
CA THR A 20 -11.86 -13.53 0.90
C THR A 20 -11.17 -12.34 1.56
N ARG A 21 -11.63 -11.96 2.74
CA ARG A 21 -11.02 -10.88 3.53
C ARG A 21 -9.62 -11.26 4.01
N PRO A 22 -8.67 -10.30 4.11
CA PRO A 22 -7.30 -10.57 4.53
C PRO A 22 -7.21 -11.30 5.87
N GLU A 23 -8.05 -10.93 6.84
CA GLU A 23 -8.03 -11.52 8.18
C GLU A 23 -8.32 -13.02 8.15
N ILE A 24 -9.29 -13.44 7.33
CA ILE A 24 -9.69 -14.85 7.17
C ILE A 24 -8.59 -15.65 6.45
N MET A 25 -7.97 -15.07 5.41
CA MET A 25 -6.85 -15.69 4.72
C MET A 25 -5.66 -15.94 5.66
N VAL A 26 -5.33 -14.94 6.49
CA VAL A 26 -4.24 -15.02 7.48
C VAL A 26 -4.54 -16.07 8.55
N GLU A 27 -5.76 -16.11 9.08
CA GLU A 27 -6.18 -17.13 10.05
C GLU A 27 -6.06 -18.54 9.46
N ALA A 28 -6.46 -18.75 8.21
CA ALA A 28 -6.33 -20.03 7.51
C ALA A 28 -4.87 -20.43 7.29
N ALA A 29 -4.01 -19.51 6.83
CA ALA A 29 -2.58 -19.76 6.65
C ALA A 29 -1.91 -20.15 7.97
N ALA A 30 -2.14 -19.38 9.04
CA ALA A 30 -1.60 -19.65 10.37
C ALA A 30 -2.08 -20.99 10.93
N SER A 31 -3.37 -21.36 10.74
CA SER A 31 -3.92 -22.65 11.17
C SER A 31 -3.29 -23.85 10.47
N ARG A 32 -2.76 -23.64 9.25
CA ARG A 32 -2.02 -24.66 8.48
C ARG A 32 -0.52 -24.71 8.84
N GLY A 33 -0.07 -23.84 9.77
CA GLY A 33 1.33 -23.76 10.20
C GLY A 33 2.23 -22.99 9.25
N GLU A 34 1.66 -22.16 8.38
CA GLU A 34 2.42 -21.25 7.51
C GLU A 34 2.98 -20.09 8.33
N SER A 35 4.27 -19.77 8.16
CA SER A 35 4.97 -18.74 8.94
C SER A 35 4.84 -17.33 8.35
N ALA A 36 4.31 -17.22 7.13
CA ALA A 36 4.04 -15.97 6.45
C ALA A 36 2.95 -16.13 5.40
N LEU A 37 2.33 -15.01 5.01
CA LEU A 37 1.41 -14.93 3.88
C LEU A 37 1.60 -13.59 3.17
N ALA A 38 1.52 -13.58 1.83
CA ALA A 38 1.48 -12.35 1.07
C ALA A 38 0.06 -11.82 0.89
N ILE A 39 -0.04 -10.49 0.71
CA ILE A 39 -1.17 -9.82 0.10
C ILE A 39 -0.68 -9.01 -1.10
N THR A 40 -1.32 -9.19 -2.25
CA THR A 40 -0.99 -8.52 -3.51
C THR A 40 -2.28 -8.08 -4.19
N ASP A 41 -2.99 -7.19 -3.54
CA ASP A 41 -4.24 -6.65 -4.07
C ASP A 41 -4.01 -5.91 -5.39
N ARG A 42 -5.02 -5.89 -6.24
CA ARG A 42 -4.97 -5.19 -7.53
C ARG A 42 -4.97 -3.68 -7.34
N ASP A 43 -4.07 -3.05 -8.08
CA ASP A 43 -4.01 -1.60 -8.29
C ASP A 43 -3.77 -0.77 -7.03
N GLY A 44 -3.49 -1.40 -5.88
CA GLY A 44 -3.23 -0.66 -4.64
C GLY A 44 -2.97 -1.52 -3.42
N LEU A 45 -2.64 -0.85 -2.31
CA LEU A 45 -2.31 -1.48 -1.03
C LEU A 45 -3.51 -1.45 -0.04
N TYR A 46 -4.72 -1.57 -0.57
CA TYR A 46 -5.97 -1.31 0.18
C TYR A 46 -6.17 -2.28 1.35
N GLY A 47 -5.79 -3.55 1.18
CA GLY A 47 -5.89 -4.58 2.22
C GLY A 47 -4.69 -4.65 3.18
N ALA A 48 -3.58 -3.94 2.90
CA ALA A 48 -2.30 -4.11 3.60
C ALA A 48 -2.40 -3.90 5.11
N VAL A 49 -3.10 -2.85 5.58
CA VAL A 49 -3.24 -2.56 7.02
C VAL A 49 -3.99 -3.69 7.74
N LYS A 50 -5.06 -4.20 7.14
CA LYS A 50 -5.85 -5.32 7.71
C LYS A 50 -5.03 -6.60 7.74
N HIS A 51 -4.28 -6.87 6.66
CA HIS A 51 -3.38 -8.01 6.55
C HIS A 51 -2.26 -7.98 7.60
N ILE A 52 -1.54 -6.87 7.71
CA ILE A 52 -0.45 -6.71 8.71
C ILE A 52 -1.00 -6.88 10.13
N GLY A 53 -2.13 -6.26 10.45
CA GLY A 53 -2.77 -6.38 11.76
C GLY A 53 -3.18 -7.82 12.09
N ALA A 54 -3.71 -8.57 11.11
CA ALA A 54 -4.06 -9.97 11.25
C ALA A 54 -2.81 -10.84 11.42
N CYS A 55 -1.75 -10.62 10.63
CA CYS A 55 -0.48 -11.35 10.76
C CYS A 55 0.12 -11.17 12.16
N LEU A 56 0.15 -9.93 12.68
CA LEU A 56 0.61 -9.65 14.03
C LEU A 56 -0.20 -10.41 15.10
N LYS A 57 -1.53 -10.44 14.95
CA LYS A 57 -2.43 -11.16 15.86
C LYS A 57 -2.19 -12.66 15.84
N MET A 58 -1.93 -13.22 14.66
CA MET A 58 -1.74 -14.66 14.47
C MET A 58 -0.28 -15.10 14.62
N GLY A 59 0.67 -14.18 14.81
CA GLY A 59 2.08 -14.49 15.01
C GLY A 59 2.82 -14.96 13.75
N ILE A 60 2.32 -14.61 12.55
CA ILE A 60 3.00 -14.87 11.27
C ILE A 60 3.54 -13.60 10.64
N SER A 61 4.52 -13.72 9.73
CA SER A 61 5.12 -12.56 9.08
C SER A 61 4.25 -12.05 7.91
N PRO A 62 3.96 -10.75 7.82
CA PRO A 62 3.30 -10.20 6.64
C PRO A 62 4.29 -10.05 5.48
N ILE A 63 3.83 -10.38 4.26
CA ILE A 63 4.46 -10.01 3.00
C ILE A 63 3.47 -9.10 2.28
N VAL A 64 3.93 -7.96 1.76
CA VAL A 64 3.05 -7.01 1.09
C VAL A 64 3.58 -6.69 -0.30
N GLY A 65 2.67 -6.70 -1.25
CA GLY A 65 2.91 -6.35 -2.63
C GLY A 65 1.67 -5.78 -3.30
N VAL A 66 1.74 -5.63 -4.60
CA VAL A 66 0.65 -5.17 -5.46
C VAL A 66 0.65 -5.94 -6.77
N ASP A 67 -0.52 -6.27 -7.30
CA ASP A 67 -0.72 -6.71 -8.68
C ASP A 67 -1.09 -5.47 -9.50
N LEU A 68 -0.25 -5.06 -10.45
CA LEU A 68 -0.33 -3.79 -11.13
C LEU A 68 -0.15 -3.96 -12.65
N GLU A 69 -0.88 -3.17 -13.43
CA GLU A 69 -0.67 -3.11 -14.88
C GLU A 69 0.66 -2.40 -15.19
N ALA A 70 1.46 -3.03 -16.05
CA ALA A 70 2.67 -2.44 -16.60
C ALA A 70 2.44 -2.00 -18.05
N VAL A 71 3.07 -0.90 -18.45
CA VAL A 71 3.08 -0.40 -19.81
C VAL A 71 4.52 -0.18 -20.29
N ASP A 72 4.74 -0.17 -21.59
CA ASP A 72 6.02 0.28 -22.15
C ASP A 72 6.14 1.82 -22.13
N ASP A 73 7.23 2.34 -22.67
CA ASP A 73 7.47 3.79 -22.67
C ASP A 73 6.53 4.54 -23.61
N ASP A 74 5.92 3.86 -24.59
CA ASP A 74 4.92 4.40 -25.53
C ASP A 74 3.49 4.27 -24.97
N GLY A 75 3.30 3.58 -23.85
CA GLY A 75 2.02 3.37 -23.18
C GLY A 75 1.25 2.14 -23.65
N LEU A 76 1.88 1.22 -24.39
CA LEU A 76 1.28 -0.06 -24.75
C LEU A 76 1.29 -1.00 -23.55
N SER A 77 0.19 -1.72 -23.34
CA SER A 77 0.07 -2.65 -22.22
C SER A 77 1.10 -3.79 -22.33
N LEU A 78 1.80 -4.04 -21.24
CA LEU A 78 2.65 -5.20 -21.03
C LEU A 78 1.98 -6.24 -20.12
N GLY A 79 0.68 -6.06 -19.87
CA GLY A 79 -0.10 -6.87 -18.95
C GLY A 79 0.21 -6.60 -17.49
N ARG A 80 -0.10 -7.54 -16.63
CA ARG A 80 0.00 -7.36 -15.17
C ARG A 80 1.22 -8.06 -14.59
N VAL A 81 1.81 -7.42 -13.61
CA VAL A 81 2.97 -7.91 -12.85
C VAL A 81 2.72 -7.77 -11.36
N VAL A 82 3.29 -8.69 -10.58
CA VAL A 82 3.25 -8.60 -9.13
C VAL A 82 4.54 -7.96 -8.63
N VAL A 83 4.42 -6.98 -7.76
CA VAL A 83 5.55 -6.29 -7.12
C VAL A 83 5.51 -6.56 -5.63
N LEU A 84 6.57 -7.17 -5.08
CA LEU A 84 6.68 -7.50 -3.66
C LEU A 84 7.74 -6.62 -2.99
N ALA A 85 7.41 -5.98 -1.88
CA ALA A 85 8.38 -5.23 -1.09
C ALA A 85 9.39 -6.17 -0.41
N HIS A 86 10.68 -5.80 -0.41
CA HIS A 86 11.65 -6.46 0.46
C HIS A 86 11.50 -5.96 1.89
N GLY A 87 11.80 -6.81 2.86
CA GLY A 87 11.78 -6.49 4.28
C GLY A 87 13.18 -6.44 4.89
N HIS A 88 13.24 -6.12 6.19
CA HIS A 88 14.46 -6.05 6.98
C HIS A 88 15.49 -5.03 6.48
N ASP A 89 15.03 -4.01 5.77
CA ASP A 89 15.85 -2.96 5.17
C ASP A 89 15.56 -1.56 5.75
N GLY A 90 14.85 -1.48 6.87
CA GLY A 90 14.46 -0.23 7.53
C GLY A 90 13.36 0.53 6.80
N GLY A 91 12.57 -0.19 5.99
CA GLY A 91 11.41 0.34 5.28
C GLY A 91 11.68 0.87 3.89
N LEU A 92 12.86 0.62 3.32
CA LEU A 92 13.18 1.05 1.96
C LEU A 92 12.29 0.32 0.93
N GLY A 93 12.12 -1.00 1.07
CA GLY A 93 11.24 -1.79 0.20
C GLY A 93 9.78 -1.36 0.32
N TRP A 94 9.29 -1.14 1.53
CA TRP A 94 7.94 -0.60 1.76
C TRP A 94 7.77 0.78 1.11
N SER A 95 8.74 1.67 1.28
CA SER A 95 8.74 3.01 0.68
C SER A 95 8.76 2.96 -0.85
N ALA A 96 9.58 2.06 -1.43
CA ALA A 96 9.62 1.85 -2.88
C ALA A 96 8.27 1.35 -3.41
N LEU A 97 7.66 0.36 -2.74
CA LEU A 97 6.34 -0.15 -3.12
C LEU A 97 5.27 0.95 -3.07
N CYS A 98 5.24 1.77 -2.03
CA CYS A 98 4.32 2.91 -1.93
C CYS A 98 4.55 3.93 -3.06
N SER A 99 5.80 4.20 -3.41
CA SER A 99 6.16 5.11 -4.51
C SER A 99 5.73 4.57 -5.86
N ILE A 100 5.89 3.27 -6.11
CA ILE A 100 5.43 2.57 -7.33
C ILE A 100 3.93 2.72 -7.49
N VAL A 101 3.15 2.40 -6.45
CA VAL A 101 1.68 2.53 -6.47
C VAL A 101 1.27 3.99 -6.68
N SER A 102 1.88 4.94 -5.96
CA SER A 102 1.58 6.36 -6.12
C SER A 102 1.86 6.87 -7.53
N THR A 103 2.98 6.45 -8.13
CA THR A 103 3.35 6.81 -9.50
C THR A 103 2.35 6.27 -10.52
N ALA A 104 1.90 5.01 -10.36
CA ALA A 104 0.89 4.42 -11.21
C ALA A 104 -0.43 5.21 -11.18
N HIS A 105 -0.87 5.64 -9.98
CA HIS A 105 -2.11 6.39 -9.81
C HIS A 105 -2.03 7.85 -10.28
N GLN A 106 -0.88 8.53 -10.11
CA GLN A 106 -0.71 9.93 -10.50
C GLN A 106 -0.83 10.16 -12.01
N LYS A 107 -0.42 9.20 -12.82
CA LYS A 107 -0.38 9.31 -14.28
C LYS A 107 -1.63 8.77 -14.97
N THR A 108 -2.51 8.17 -14.19
CA THR A 108 -3.75 7.58 -14.73
C THR A 108 -4.80 8.67 -14.95
N ARG A 109 -5.35 8.75 -16.16
CA ARG A 109 -6.51 9.60 -16.45
C ARG A 109 -7.75 9.05 -15.74
N LYS A 110 -8.66 9.94 -15.33
CA LYS A 110 -9.98 9.52 -14.82
C LYS A 110 -10.58 8.51 -15.81
N GLN A 111 -10.94 7.30 -15.36
CA GLN A 111 -11.52 6.18 -16.13
C GLN A 111 -10.52 5.13 -16.68
N GLN A 112 -9.22 5.21 -16.40
CA GLN A 112 -8.27 4.17 -16.73
C GLN A 112 -7.79 3.46 -15.46
N ASN A 113 -7.40 2.18 -15.58
CA ASN A 113 -6.75 1.46 -14.48
C ASN A 113 -5.37 2.06 -14.22
N PRO A 114 -4.91 2.06 -12.95
CA PRO A 114 -3.56 2.47 -12.62
C PRO A 114 -2.54 1.62 -13.36
N ALA A 115 -1.58 2.27 -14.00
CA ALA A 115 -0.53 1.60 -14.75
C ALA A 115 0.82 2.28 -14.56
N ILE A 116 1.91 1.50 -14.60
CA ILE A 116 3.26 2.01 -14.44
C ILE A 116 4.13 1.66 -15.66
N LYS A 117 4.93 2.62 -16.11
CA LYS A 117 5.91 2.33 -17.16
C LYS A 117 6.99 1.39 -16.65
N ARG A 118 7.37 0.39 -17.49
CA ARG A 118 8.43 -0.56 -17.15
C ARG A 118 9.75 0.13 -16.76
N SER A 119 10.11 1.23 -17.43
CA SER A 119 11.30 2.02 -17.12
C SER A 119 11.22 2.70 -15.75
N GLU A 120 10.05 3.24 -15.38
CA GLU A 120 9.81 3.85 -14.07
C GLU A 120 9.77 2.82 -12.95
N LEU A 121 9.10 1.67 -13.20
CA LEU A 121 9.10 0.55 -12.27
C LEU A 121 10.53 0.09 -11.98
N ALA A 122 11.37 -0.05 -13.01
CA ALA A 122 12.76 -0.45 -12.85
C ALA A 122 13.58 0.58 -12.07
N HIS A 123 13.33 1.87 -12.30
CA HIS A 123 13.99 2.95 -11.55
C HIS A 123 13.61 2.96 -10.06
N LEU A 124 12.33 2.81 -9.76
CA LEU A 124 11.82 2.80 -8.38
C LEU A 124 12.12 1.49 -7.62
N ALA A 125 12.31 0.40 -8.36
CA ALA A 125 12.61 -0.91 -7.79
C ALA A 125 14.03 -1.02 -7.19
N VAL A 126 14.89 -0.04 -7.45
CA VAL A 126 16.32 -0.11 -7.15
C VAL A 126 16.81 1.19 -6.56
N ARG A 127 17.68 1.10 -5.54
CA ARG A 127 18.40 2.23 -4.98
C ARG A 127 19.86 1.84 -4.75
N ASP A 128 20.80 2.65 -5.23
CA ASP A 128 22.24 2.42 -5.08
C ASP A 128 22.68 1.01 -5.54
N GLY A 129 22.07 0.49 -6.59
CA GLY A 129 22.35 -0.85 -7.13
C GLY A 129 21.73 -2.01 -6.33
N VAL A 130 20.98 -1.73 -5.27
CA VAL A 130 20.29 -2.72 -4.44
C VAL A 130 18.81 -2.78 -4.82
N ALA A 131 18.30 -4.00 -5.04
CA ALA A 131 16.87 -4.21 -5.27
C ALA A 131 16.08 -4.01 -3.97
N LEU A 132 15.06 -3.16 -4.01
CA LEU A 132 14.16 -2.86 -2.91
C LEU A 132 12.83 -3.64 -3.00
N VAL A 133 12.51 -4.10 -4.20
CA VAL A 133 11.34 -4.91 -4.49
C VAL A 133 11.69 -6.04 -5.43
N SER A 134 10.85 -7.06 -5.49
CA SER A 134 10.88 -8.07 -6.56
C SER A 134 9.70 -7.92 -7.48
N VAL A 135 9.94 -7.93 -8.80
CA VAL A 135 8.94 -7.83 -9.85
C VAL A 135 8.76 -9.19 -10.49
N LEU A 136 7.58 -9.76 -10.32
CA LEU A 136 7.21 -11.06 -10.82
C LEU A 136 6.48 -10.90 -12.16
N VAL A 137 7.08 -11.41 -13.23
CA VAL A 137 6.53 -11.41 -14.59
C VAL A 137 6.04 -12.83 -14.91
N GLY A 138 4.75 -12.99 -15.12
CA GLY A 138 4.11 -14.31 -15.23
C GLY A 138 3.05 -14.39 -16.31
N ASN A 139 2.08 -15.27 -16.11
CA ASN A 139 1.05 -15.62 -17.08
C ASN A 139 0.25 -14.42 -17.63
N ASN A 140 -0.02 -13.42 -16.78
CA ASN A 140 -0.82 -12.24 -17.15
C ASN A 140 0.00 -11.10 -17.78
N SER A 141 1.29 -11.31 -18.03
CA SER A 141 2.16 -10.34 -18.70
C SER A 141 2.28 -10.62 -20.20
N ASP A 142 2.86 -9.67 -20.92
CA ASP A 142 3.20 -9.80 -22.33
C ASP A 142 4.08 -11.05 -22.60
N VAL A 143 4.97 -11.39 -21.67
CA VAL A 143 5.80 -12.60 -21.74
C VAL A 143 4.93 -13.86 -21.65
N GLY A 144 3.97 -13.86 -20.69
CA GLY A 144 3.04 -14.95 -20.50
C GLY A 144 2.11 -15.17 -21.69
N GLU A 145 1.62 -14.10 -22.30
CA GLU A 145 0.79 -14.17 -23.50
C GLU A 145 1.55 -14.80 -24.69
N ALA A 146 2.81 -14.39 -24.93
CA ALA A 146 3.64 -14.98 -25.97
C ALA A 146 3.94 -16.45 -25.70
N ALA A 147 4.17 -16.82 -24.43
CA ALA A 147 4.37 -18.22 -24.03
C ALA A 147 3.11 -19.06 -24.24
N LEU A 148 1.92 -18.51 -23.97
CA LEU A 148 0.64 -19.17 -24.24
C LEU A 148 0.47 -19.43 -25.75
N ALA A 149 0.72 -18.42 -26.57
CA ALA A 149 0.67 -18.54 -28.04
C ALA A 149 1.70 -19.52 -28.60
N GLY A 150 2.73 -19.90 -27.83
CA GLY A 150 3.77 -20.83 -28.28
C GLY A 150 4.87 -20.18 -29.12
N ASP A 151 4.89 -18.88 -29.23
CA ASP A 151 5.95 -18.15 -29.93
C ASP A 151 7.18 -17.99 -29.05
N ARG A 152 8.10 -18.94 -29.17
CA ARG A 152 9.34 -18.96 -28.38
C ARG A 152 10.23 -17.74 -28.62
N THR A 153 10.26 -17.26 -29.87
CA THR A 153 11.09 -16.11 -30.27
C THR A 153 10.56 -14.83 -29.62
N LEU A 154 9.27 -14.58 -29.76
CA LEU A 154 8.61 -13.41 -29.15
C LEU A 154 8.67 -13.47 -27.63
N THR A 155 8.46 -14.65 -27.03
CA THR A 155 8.57 -14.83 -25.58
C THR A 155 9.97 -14.46 -25.08
N ALA A 156 11.01 -14.93 -25.79
CA ALA A 156 12.40 -14.62 -25.44
C ALA A 156 12.74 -13.15 -25.62
N GLU A 157 12.23 -12.51 -26.66
CA GLU A 157 12.41 -11.08 -26.91
C GLU A 157 11.77 -10.24 -25.78
N ARG A 158 10.51 -10.51 -25.47
CA ARG A 158 9.77 -9.82 -24.40
C ARG A 158 10.49 -9.98 -23.03
N LEU A 159 10.90 -11.19 -22.68
CA LEU A 159 11.63 -11.44 -21.44
C LEU A 159 13.02 -10.77 -21.42
N LYS A 160 13.72 -10.69 -22.55
CA LYS A 160 14.97 -9.92 -22.70
C LYS A 160 14.73 -8.42 -22.44
N ASN A 161 13.63 -7.87 -22.92
CA ASN A 161 13.26 -6.46 -22.69
C ASN A 161 13.02 -6.18 -21.20
N TRP A 162 12.37 -7.09 -20.48
CA TRP A 162 12.24 -7.01 -19.02
C TRP A 162 13.61 -7.10 -18.35
N ARG A 163 14.41 -8.10 -18.70
CA ARG A 163 15.77 -8.26 -18.15
C ARG A 163 16.65 -7.03 -18.38
N LYS A 164 16.56 -6.39 -19.54
CA LYS A 164 17.31 -5.19 -19.88
C LYS A 164 16.96 -4.01 -18.96
N ALA A 165 15.70 -3.86 -18.60
CA ALA A 165 15.26 -2.82 -17.65
C ALA A 165 15.85 -3.03 -16.25
N PHE A 166 16.00 -4.30 -15.81
CA PHE A 166 16.48 -4.67 -14.48
C PHE A 166 17.91 -5.25 -14.45
N ILE A 167 18.75 -4.91 -15.42
CA ILE A 167 20.05 -5.58 -15.70
C ILE A 167 21.03 -5.54 -14.52
N SER A 168 20.99 -4.51 -13.70
CA SER A 168 21.90 -4.34 -12.56
C SER A 168 21.39 -4.96 -11.25
N THR A 169 20.23 -5.62 -11.25
CA THR A 169 19.60 -6.07 -10.02
C THR A 169 18.95 -7.43 -10.13
N ARG A 170 18.82 -8.12 -8.99
CA ARG A 170 18.04 -9.36 -8.85
C ARG A 170 16.55 -9.08 -8.57
N ALA A 171 16.03 -7.95 -9.06
CA ALA A 171 14.64 -7.57 -8.85
C ALA A 171 13.67 -8.36 -9.74
N LEU A 172 14.11 -8.73 -10.95
CA LEU A 172 13.27 -9.48 -11.90
C LEU A 172 13.22 -10.96 -11.56
N VAL A 173 12.00 -11.49 -11.47
CA VAL A 173 11.68 -12.90 -11.21
C VAL A 173 10.61 -13.36 -12.20
N VAL A 174 10.68 -14.58 -12.68
CA VAL A 174 9.60 -15.16 -13.51
C VAL A 174 8.65 -15.94 -12.61
N GLU A 175 7.38 -15.56 -12.65
CA GLU A 175 6.30 -16.22 -11.94
C GLU A 175 5.79 -17.42 -12.73
N ILE A 176 5.77 -18.57 -12.09
CA ILE A 176 5.26 -19.82 -12.62
C ILE A 176 3.94 -20.14 -11.92
N THR A 177 2.87 -20.15 -12.69
CA THR A 177 1.51 -20.43 -12.16
C THR A 177 0.78 -21.37 -13.09
N SER A 178 0.06 -22.34 -12.56
CA SER A 178 -0.88 -23.17 -13.29
C SER A 178 -2.15 -23.42 -12.49
N HIS A 179 -3.28 -23.28 -13.15
CA HIS A 179 -4.59 -23.69 -12.65
C HIS A 179 -5.07 -24.98 -13.32
N LEU A 180 -4.16 -25.74 -13.93
CA LEU A 180 -4.47 -27.02 -14.59
C LEU A 180 -5.58 -26.88 -15.64
N THR A 181 -5.63 -25.76 -16.33
CA THR A 181 -6.54 -25.57 -17.47
C THR A 181 -6.10 -26.39 -18.68
N GLU A 182 -6.97 -26.54 -19.66
CA GLU A 182 -6.65 -27.28 -20.88
C GLU A 182 -5.46 -26.64 -21.62
N PRO A 183 -4.63 -27.47 -22.30
CA PRO A 183 -3.51 -26.96 -23.09
C PRO A 183 -3.96 -25.92 -24.13
N GLY A 184 -3.31 -24.76 -24.14
CA GLY A 184 -3.67 -23.64 -25.01
C GLY A 184 -4.63 -22.62 -24.36
N SER A 185 -5.14 -22.92 -23.17
CA SER A 185 -5.89 -21.96 -22.35
C SER A 185 -4.96 -21.25 -21.34
N PRO A 186 -5.27 -20.02 -20.92
CA PRO A 186 -4.51 -19.33 -19.89
C PRO A 186 -4.37 -20.16 -18.61
N PHE A 187 -3.22 -20.07 -17.95
CA PHE A 187 -2.89 -20.83 -16.73
C PHE A 187 -2.82 -22.36 -16.93
N CYS A 188 -2.53 -22.85 -18.14
CA CYS A 188 -2.25 -24.26 -18.34
C CYS A 188 -0.79 -24.63 -18.01
N ASN A 189 -0.55 -25.92 -17.76
CA ASN A 189 0.81 -26.44 -17.51
C ASN A 189 1.77 -26.17 -18.65
N LEU A 190 1.29 -26.16 -19.89
CA LEU A 190 2.12 -25.91 -21.07
C LEU A 190 2.68 -24.48 -21.07
N GLN A 191 1.86 -23.48 -20.74
CA GLN A 191 2.30 -22.09 -20.57
C GLN A 191 3.32 -21.96 -19.45
N ALA A 192 3.05 -22.54 -18.28
CA ALA A 192 3.94 -22.52 -17.11
C ALA A 192 5.30 -23.17 -17.43
N ASN A 193 5.30 -24.32 -18.10
CA ASN A 193 6.53 -25.03 -18.47
C ASN A 193 7.37 -24.25 -19.49
N ARG A 194 6.75 -23.62 -20.49
CA ARG A 194 7.44 -22.76 -21.48
C ARG A 194 8.14 -21.58 -20.81
N LEU A 195 7.46 -20.91 -19.86
CA LEU A 195 8.04 -19.82 -19.07
C LEU A 195 9.21 -20.30 -18.23
N LEU A 196 9.06 -21.45 -17.56
CA LEU A 196 10.09 -22.04 -16.71
C LEU A 196 11.35 -22.37 -17.52
N GLN A 197 11.22 -23.10 -18.64
CA GLN A 197 12.34 -23.46 -19.49
C GLN A 197 13.06 -22.23 -20.06
N LEU A 198 12.32 -21.21 -20.45
CA LEU A 198 12.93 -19.97 -20.96
C LEU A 198 13.68 -19.22 -19.86
N ALA A 199 13.08 -19.07 -18.67
CA ALA A 199 13.72 -18.42 -17.54
C ALA A 199 15.02 -19.14 -17.14
N ASP A 200 14.99 -20.48 -17.08
CA ASP A 200 16.17 -21.31 -16.81
C ASP A 200 17.28 -21.09 -17.85
N SER A 201 16.92 -21.07 -19.15
CA SER A 201 17.88 -20.82 -20.24
C SER A 201 18.52 -19.43 -20.17
N MET A 202 17.85 -18.47 -19.57
CA MET A 202 18.30 -17.09 -19.40
C MET A 202 18.92 -16.82 -18.03
N GLY A 203 18.93 -17.79 -17.11
CA GLY A 203 19.42 -17.63 -15.75
C GLY A 203 18.62 -16.62 -14.92
N ILE A 204 17.31 -16.49 -15.19
CA ILE A 204 16.39 -15.63 -14.41
C ILE A 204 15.72 -16.50 -13.35
N PRO A 205 15.72 -16.07 -12.07
CA PRO A 205 15.10 -16.84 -11.00
C PRO A 205 13.60 -17.03 -11.24
N THR A 206 13.09 -18.19 -10.84
CA THR A 206 11.67 -18.56 -10.99
C THR A 206 11.04 -18.86 -9.64
N VAL A 207 9.78 -18.48 -9.45
CA VAL A 207 8.99 -18.76 -8.25
C VAL A 207 7.65 -19.38 -8.63
N LEU A 208 7.17 -20.30 -7.80
CA LEU A 208 5.85 -20.90 -7.92
C LEU A 208 4.83 -20.05 -7.17
N THR A 209 3.73 -19.71 -7.82
CA THR A 209 2.56 -19.11 -7.16
C THR A 209 1.28 -19.83 -7.57
N ASN A 210 0.16 -19.46 -6.94
CA ASN A 210 -1.15 -19.93 -7.36
C ASN A 210 -2.10 -18.81 -7.79
N ALA A 211 -1.63 -17.55 -7.86
CA ALA A 211 -2.48 -16.39 -8.16
C ALA A 211 -3.83 -16.48 -7.43
N VAL A 212 -3.75 -16.57 -6.09
CA VAL A 212 -4.90 -16.90 -5.20
C VAL A 212 -5.93 -15.79 -5.25
N ARG A 213 -7.21 -16.15 -5.39
CA ARG A 213 -8.35 -15.24 -5.41
C ARG A 213 -9.36 -15.51 -4.29
N TYR A 214 -9.34 -16.72 -3.73
CA TYR A 214 -10.28 -17.18 -2.73
C TYR A 214 -9.67 -18.24 -1.82
N LEU A 215 -10.33 -18.50 -0.69
CA LEU A 215 -9.81 -19.40 0.34
C LEU A 215 -9.99 -20.88 -0.04
N GLU A 216 -11.19 -21.27 -0.44
CA GLU A 216 -11.55 -22.66 -0.72
C GLU A 216 -12.13 -22.81 -2.13
N PRO A 217 -12.10 -24.02 -2.74
CA PRO A 217 -12.62 -24.23 -4.10
C PRO A 217 -14.07 -23.80 -4.31
N ASP A 218 -14.92 -23.95 -3.30
CA ASP A 218 -16.34 -23.61 -3.37
C ASP A 218 -16.57 -22.08 -3.54
N ASP A 219 -15.60 -21.25 -3.16
CA ASP A 219 -15.65 -19.80 -3.34
C ASP A 219 -15.52 -19.37 -4.82
N ALA A 220 -15.16 -20.28 -5.72
CA ALA A 220 -15.03 -20.01 -7.16
C ALA A 220 -16.31 -19.44 -7.76
N LEU A 221 -17.49 -19.92 -7.34
CA LEU A 221 -18.78 -19.37 -7.78
C LEU A 221 -18.95 -17.89 -7.39
N THR A 222 -18.50 -17.51 -6.20
CA THR A 222 -18.50 -16.10 -5.78
C THR A 222 -17.55 -15.27 -6.64
N ALA A 223 -16.38 -15.81 -6.98
CA ALA A 223 -15.44 -15.15 -7.88
C ALA A 223 -16.03 -14.93 -9.28
N ASP A 224 -16.80 -15.89 -9.81
CA ASP A 224 -17.49 -15.74 -11.10
C ASP A 224 -18.56 -14.64 -11.06
N VAL A 225 -19.30 -14.51 -9.96
CA VAL A 225 -20.25 -13.41 -9.76
C VAL A 225 -19.53 -12.06 -9.73
N LEU A 226 -18.38 -11.98 -9.07
CA LEU A 226 -17.57 -10.75 -9.02
C LEU A 226 -16.98 -10.41 -10.39
N ASP A 227 -16.53 -11.40 -11.15
CA ASP A 227 -16.03 -11.20 -12.52
C ASP A 227 -17.15 -10.71 -13.46
N ALA A 228 -18.33 -11.32 -13.41
CA ALA A 228 -19.51 -10.87 -14.17
C ALA A 228 -19.87 -9.42 -13.84
N ALA A 229 -19.88 -9.06 -12.55
CA ALA A 229 -20.13 -7.69 -12.10
C ALA A 229 -19.05 -6.71 -12.60
N ARG A 230 -17.77 -7.10 -12.60
CA ARG A 230 -16.67 -6.28 -13.10
C ARG A 230 -16.78 -6.02 -14.61
N HIS A 231 -17.21 -7.00 -15.37
CA HIS A 231 -17.41 -6.88 -16.83
C HIS A 231 -18.78 -6.28 -17.20
N LEU A 232 -19.65 -6.03 -16.21
CA LEU A 232 -21.04 -5.57 -16.39
C LEU A 232 -21.84 -6.54 -17.27
N GLU A 233 -21.57 -7.84 -17.15
CA GLU A 233 -22.25 -8.90 -17.88
C GLU A 233 -23.26 -9.64 -17.00
N PRO A 234 -24.45 -9.98 -17.52
CA PRO A 234 -25.36 -10.86 -16.82
C PRO A 234 -24.76 -12.24 -16.58
N LEU A 235 -24.98 -12.84 -15.41
CA LEU A 235 -24.45 -14.18 -15.07
C LEU A 235 -24.74 -15.26 -16.11
N GLY A 236 -25.90 -15.22 -16.76
CA GLY A 236 -26.26 -16.18 -17.80
C GLY A 236 -25.53 -16.00 -19.14
N MET A 237 -24.81 -14.90 -19.33
CA MET A 237 -24.00 -14.60 -20.53
C MET A 237 -22.49 -14.63 -20.22
N PHE A 238 -22.12 -14.53 -18.96
CA PHE A 238 -20.74 -14.55 -18.53
C PHE A 238 -20.14 -15.95 -18.65
N THR A 239 -18.91 -16.04 -19.15
CA THR A 239 -18.17 -17.31 -19.18
C THR A 239 -17.45 -17.49 -17.84
N PRO A 240 -17.85 -18.47 -17.02
CA PRO A 240 -17.21 -18.72 -15.73
C PRO A 240 -15.76 -19.18 -15.88
N GLN A 241 -15.02 -19.15 -14.77
CA GLN A 241 -13.68 -19.72 -14.72
C GLN A 241 -13.73 -21.21 -15.13
N PRO A 242 -12.69 -21.71 -15.85
CA PRO A 242 -12.68 -23.10 -16.32
C PRO A 242 -12.64 -24.11 -15.18
N ASN A 243 -12.20 -23.71 -13.99
CA ASN A 243 -12.13 -24.54 -12.79
C ASN A 243 -11.92 -23.70 -11.53
N ALA A 244 -11.94 -24.34 -10.38
CA ALA A 244 -11.79 -23.72 -9.05
C ALA A 244 -10.34 -23.80 -8.51
N GLN A 245 -9.32 -23.62 -9.35
CA GLN A 245 -7.93 -23.81 -8.93
C GLN A 245 -7.25 -22.60 -8.30
N ALA A 246 -7.84 -21.40 -8.34
CA ALA A 246 -7.26 -20.18 -7.79
C ALA A 246 -7.46 -20.02 -6.26
N TRP A 247 -7.53 -21.13 -5.51
CA TRP A 247 -7.73 -21.13 -4.06
C TRP A 247 -6.41 -21.18 -3.28
N LEU A 248 -6.45 -20.85 -1.98
CA LEU A 248 -5.29 -20.90 -1.09
C LEU A 248 -4.92 -22.36 -0.79
N LYS A 249 -4.10 -22.96 -1.64
CA LYS A 249 -3.72 -24.38 -1.58
C LYS A 249 -2.76 -24.65 -0.42
N PRO A 250 -2.90 -25.76 0.32
CA PRO A 250 -1.91 -26.17 1.30
C PRO A 250 -0.61 -26.63 0.63
N ALA A 251 0.50 -26.66 1.40
CA ALA A 251 1.83 -26.96 0.92
C ALA A 251 1.95 -28.25 0.10
N ASN A 252 1.27 -29.33 0.51
CA ASN A 252 1.29 -30.60 -0.22
C ASN A 252 0.66 -30.49 -1.62
N LYS A 253 -0.37 -29.67 -1.79
CA LYS A 253 -0.99 -29.42 -3.10
C LYS A 253 -0.09 -28.57 -3.99
N MET A 254 0.61 -27.58 -3.42
CA MET A 254 1.59 -26.77 -4.17
C MET A 254 2.80 -27.60 -4.59
N GLN A 255 3.26 -28.55 -3.76
CA GLN A 255 4.32 -29.50 -4.11
C GLN A 255 3.89 -30.41 -5.27
N ALA A 256 2.68 -30.96 -5.21
CA ALA A 256 2.15 -31.78 -6.31
C ALA A 256 2.04 -30.98 -7.61
N LEU A 257 1.58 -29.71 -7.53
CA LEU A 257 1.51 -28.81 -8.68
C LEU A 257 2.89 -28.53 -9.28
N ALA A 258 3.92 -28.29 -8.44
CA ALA A 258 5.29 -28.10 -8.90
C ALA A 258 5.81 -29.31 -9.69
N ILE A 259 5.56 -30.53 -9.20
CA ILE A 259 5.95 -31.77 -9.87
C ILE A 259 5.19 -31.92 -11.21
N GLU A 260 3.90 -31.58 -11.20
CA GLU A 260 3.07 -31.67 -12.41
C GLU A 260 3.50 -30.68 -13.51
N ILE A 261 3.89 -29.44 -13.13
CA ILE A 261 4.43 -28.45 -14.08
C ILE A 261 5.80 -28.87 -14.63
N THR A 262 6.70 -29.29 -13.74
CA THR A 262 8.10 -29.53 -14.11
C THR A 262 8.35 -30.92 -14.69
N GLN A 263 7.51 -31.90 -14.36
CA GLN A 263 7.70 -33.34 -14.66
C GLN A 263 9.06 -33.86 -14.13
N ASP A 264 9.65 -33.18 -13.14
CA ASP A 264 10.95 -33.48 -12.53
C ASP A 264 10.92 -33.10 -11.06
N GLN A 265 11.17 -34.08 -10.16
CA GLN A 265 11.13 -33.87 -8.71
C GLN A 265 12.23 -32.91 -8.23
N ALA A 266 13.44 -33.00 -8.81
CA ALA A 266 14.54 -32.13 -8.41
C ALA A 266 14.28 -30.69 -8.82
N ARG A 267 13.75 -30.46 -10.03
CA ARG A 267 13.39 -29.13 -10.51
C ARG A 267 12.20 -28.56 -9.75
N ALA A 268 11.20 -29.37 -9.40
CA ALA A 268 10.07 -28.99 -8.56
C ALA A 268 10.53 -28.51 -7.19
N LYS A 269 11.44 -29.27 -6.58
CA LYS A 269 12.04 -28.90 -5.28
C LYS A 269 12.80 -27.57 -5.38
N ALA A 270 13.65 -27.40 -6.38
CA ALA A 270 14.38 -26.15 -6.62
C ALA A 270 13.47 -24.94 -6.83
N LEU A 271 12.35 -25.12 -7.55
CA LEU A 271 11.34 -24.08 -7.76
C LEU A 271 10.69 -23.65 -6.44
N ILE A 272 10.34 -24.59 -5.58
CA ILE A 272 9.80 -24.32 -4.23
C ILE A 272 10.86 -23.64 -3.36
N GLU A 273 12.10 -24.11 -3.34
CA GLU A 273 13.18 -23.52 -2.56
C GLU A 273 13.45 -22.06 -2.96
N THR A 274 13.42 -21.76 -4.26
CA THR A 274 13.54 -20.37 -4.76
C THR A 274 12.36 -19.53 -4.31
N THR A 275 11.15 -20.08 -4.31
CA THR A 275 9.94 -19.40 -3.83
C THR A 275 10.07 -19.06 -2.35
N MET A 276 10.50 -20.00 -1.51
CA MET A 276 10.70 -19.79 -0.08
C MET A 276 11.81 -18.76 0.19
N THR A 277 12.90 -18.81 -0.58
CA THR A 277 13.99 -17.81 -0.49
C THR A 277 13.50 -16.40 -0.80
N LEU A 278 12.63 -16.25 -1.81
CA LEU A 278 12.01 -14.96 -2.10
C LEU A 278 11.04 -14.54 -0.99
N ALA A 279 10.23 -15.46 -0.50
CA ALA A 279 9.31 -15.20 0.61
C ALA A 279 10.05 -14.65 1.84
N ASP A 280 11.16 -15.27 2.23
CA ASP A 280 11.98 -14.81 3.36
C ASP A 280 12.54 -13.40 3.16
N ARG A 281 12.96 -13.07 1.94
CA ARG A 281 13.42 -11.71 1.60
C ARG A 281 12.30 -10.67 1.72
N CYS A 282 11.06 -11.07 1.44
CA CYS A 282 9.90 -10.18 1.42
C CYS A 282 9.15 -10.11 2.77
N ARG A 283 9.57 -10.84 3.79
CA ARG A 283 8.97 -10.74 5.14
C ARG A 283 9.21 -9.35 5.71
N LEU A 284 8.13 -8.64 6.02
CA LEU A 284 8.22 -7.32 6.63
C LEU A 284 8.24 -7.43 8.16
N ASN A 285 9.06 -6.60 8.79
CA ASN A 285 8.91 -6.28 10.21
C ASN A 285 7.95 -5.07 10.31
N PRO A 286 6.72 -5.24 10.81
CA PRO A 286 5.72 -4.17 10.81
C PRO A 286 6.20 -2.89 11.49
N THR A 287 6.91 -2.99 12.61
CA THR A 287 7.38 -1.83 13.38
C THR A 287 8.54 -1.12 12.68
N ASN A 288 9.52 -1.89 12.16
CA ASN A 288 10.74 -1.31 11.60
C ASN A 288 10.57 -0.91 10.13
N ASP A 289 9.88 -1.76 9.33
CA ASP A 289 9.74 -1.53 7.90
C ASP A 289 8.52 -0.65 7.56
N CYS A 290 7.38 -0.83 8.26
CA CYS A 290 6.15 -0.08 7.98
C CYS A 290 5.89 1.06 9.00
N GLY A 291 6.65 1.12 10.11
CA GLY A 291 6.41 2.05 11.21
C GLY A 291 5.08 1.80 11.93
N TRP A 292 4.68 0.53 12.04
CA TRP A 292 3.45 0.12 12.72
C TRP A 292 3.42 0.60 14.16
N GLY A 293 2.28 1.16 14.58
CA GLY A 293 2.11 1.70 15.93
C GLY A 293 2.80 3.04 16.20
N LYS A 294 3.52 3.61 15.22
CA LYS A 294 4.15 4.93 15.33
C LYS A 294 3.34 5.96 14.54
N PRO A 295 2.91 7.07 15.16
CA PRO A 295 2.28 8.17 14.45
C PRO A 295 3.20 8.69 13.35
N LYS A 296 2.68 8.89 12.14
CA LYS A 296 3.39 9.51 11.03
C LYS A 296 3.00 10.98 10.94
N THR A 297 3.97 11.85 11.17
CA THR A 297 3.83 13.29 10.97
C THR A 297 4.52 13.69 9.66
N PRO A 298 4.08 14.78 9.01
CA PRO A 298 4.77 15.30 7.84
C PRO A 298 6.25 15.56 8.12
N GLU A 299 7.10 15.28 7.16
CA GLU A 299 8.54 15.56 7.28
C GLU A 299 8.80 17.07 7.20
N LYS A 300 9.81 17.56 7.92
CA LYS A 300 10.17 18.97 7.92
C LYS A 300 10.52 19.52 6.54
N SER A 301 11.10 18.68 5.67
CA SER A 301 11.41 19.01 4.27
C SER A 301 10.16 19.34 3.44
N THR A 302 9.04 18.66 3.70
CA THR A 302 7.75 18.94 3.05
C THR A 302 7.22 20.34 3.37
N LEU A 303 7.59 20.87 4.55
CA LEU A 303 7.23 22.22 5.01
C LEU A 303 8.29 23.26 4.66
N GLY A 304 9.37 22.89 3.97
CA GLY A 304 10.48 23.79 3.67
C GLY A 304 11.23 24.28 4.91
N ILE A 305 11.24 23.47 5.99
CA ILE A 305 11.89 23.84 7.26
C ILE A 305 13.30 23.25 7.31
N ASP A 306 14.32 24.10 7.26
CA ASP A 306 15.71 23.66 7.36
C ASP A 306 16.19 23.46 8.81
N GLY A 307 15.57 24.15 9.77
CA GLY A 307 15.91 24.12 11.19
C GLY A 307 15.12 23.11 12.02
N ASN A 308 14.96 23.45 13.30
CA ASN A 308 14.13 22.71 14.25
C ASN A 308 12.65 23.09 14.10
N PRO A 309 11.75 22.17 13.71
CA PRO A 309 10.32 22.47 13.57
C PRO A 309 9.65 23.02 14.84
N PHE A 310 10.15 22.62 16.00
CA PHE A 310 9.62 23.12 17.26
C PHE A 310 9.91 24.61 17.47
N GLU A 311 11.10 25.07 17.12
CA GLU A 311 11.44 26.50 17.21
C GLU A 311 10.56 27.34 16.28
N VAL A 312 10.29 26.84 15.06
CA VAL A 312 9.39 27.51 14.11
C VAL A 312 7.97 27.58 14.67
N LEU A 313 7.47 26.48 15.22
CA LEU A 313 6.16 26.43 15.87
C LEU A 313 6.08 27.42 17.04
N TRP A 314 7.09 27.41 17.89
CA TRP A 314 7.19 28.28 19.05
C TRP A 314 7.21 29.76 18.66
N GLN A 315 8.02 30.14 17.69
CA GLN A 315 8.09 31.50 17.16
C GLN A 315 6.75 31.95 16.55
N LYS A 316 6.13 31.12 15.69
CA LYS A 316 4.83 31.44 15.07
C LYS A 316 3.74 31.67 16.14
N ALA A 317 3.67 30.79 17.15
CA ALA A 317 2.67 30.90 18.20
C ALA A 317 2.90 32.13 19.10
N ASN A 318 4.15 32.39 19.52
CA ASN A 318 4.45 33.53 20.37
C ASN A 318 4.24 34.88 19.67
N SER A 319 4.62 35.00 18.40
CA SER A 319 4.40 36.24 17.64
C SER A 319 2.93 36.57 17.45
N ALA A 320 2.05 35.58 17.53
CA ALA A 320 0.63 35.76 17.41
C ALA A 320 -0.05 36.30 18.68
N ILE A 321 0.59 36.26 19.84
CA ILE A 321 -0.02 36.67 21.12
C ILE A 321 -0.42 38.13 21.07
N GLU A 322 0.44 39.04 20.61
CA GLU A 322 0.20 40.47 20.64
C GLU A 322 -1.01 40.88 19.76
N TRP A 323 -1.19 40.29 18.61
CA TRP A 323 -2.33 40.62 17.77
C TRP A 323 -3.61 39.88 18.14
N ARG A 324 -3.52 38.73 18.80
CA ARG A 324 -4.69 38.00 19.31
C ARG A 324 -5.22 38.61 20.61
N TYR A 325 -4.32 39.15 21.44
CA TYR A 325 -4.64 39.70 22.75
C TYR A 325 -4.17 41.18 22.92
N PRO A 326 -4.60 42.10 22.03
CA PRO A 326 -4.09 43.48 22.00
C PRO A 326 -4.47 44.32 23.23
N ARG A 327 -5.39 43.84 24.06
CA ARG A 327 -5.89 44.55 25.22
C ARG A 327 -5.59 43.81 26.53
N ALA A 328 -4.81 42.75 26.51
CA ALA A 328 -4.47 41.98 27.70
C ALA A 328 -3.50 42.75 28.60
N SER A 329 -3.75 42.72 29.90
CA SER A 329 -2.80 43.23 30.89
C SER A 329 -1.56 42.34 30.99
N ASP A 330 -0.48 42.85 31.60
CA ASP A 330 0.78 42.10 31.77
C ASP A 330 0.56 40.77 32.51
N ASN A 331 -0.32 40.75 33.53
CA ASN A 331 -0.66 39.52 34.25
C ASN A 331 -1.39 38.50 33.35
N GLN A 332 -2.31 38.96 32.51
CA GLN A 332 -2.98 38.09 31.52
C GLN A 332 -2.01 37.57 30.49
N LEU A 333 -1.12 38.40 29.96
CA LEU A 333 -0.07 37.98 29.03
C LEU A 333 0.87 36.95 29.64
N ALA A 334 1.24 37.12 30.93
CA ALA A 334 2.05 36.12 31.64
C ALA A 334 1.33 34.77 31.76
N SER A 335 0.04 34.76 32.06
CA SER A 335 -0.79 33.56 32.14
C SER A 335 -0.94 32.87 30.76
N ILE A 336 -1.18 33.65 29.73
CA ILE A 336 -1.28 33.16 28.34
C ILE A 336 0.04 32.50 27.91
N ARG A 337 1.18 33.19 28.15
CA ARG A 337 2.51 32.63 27.84
C ARG A 337 2.82 31.39 28.63
N HIS A 338 2.43 31.32 29.89
CA HIS A 338 2.61 30.12 30.72
C HIS A 338 1.84 28.92 30.12
N ARG A 339 0.55 29.11 29.83
CA ARG A 339 -0.26 28.07 29.21
C ARG A 339 0.29 27.64 27.84
N LEU A 340 0.65 28.59 26.96
CA LEU A 340 1.26 28.29 25.69
C LEU A 340 2.53 27.43 25.82
N SER A 341 3.37 27.78 26.81
CA SER A 341 4.59 27.00 27.09
C SER A 341 4.27 25.55 27.48
N GLN A 342 3.26 25.34 28.33
CA GLN A 342 2.83 23.97 28.68
C GLN A 342 2.30 23.18 27.52
N GLU A 343 1.47 23.76 26.63
CA GLU A 343 0.98 23.13 25.43
C GLU A 343 2.12 22.77 24.47
N LEU A 344 3.03 23.72 24.21
CA LEU A 344 4.18 23.52 23.32
C LEU A 344 5.15 22.46 23.82
N ILE A 345 5.40 22.40 25.15
CA ILE A 345 6.22 21.32 25.75
C ILE A 345 5.58 19.94 25.47
N THR A 346 4.28 19.84 25.64
CA THR A 346 3.54 18.58 25.36
C THR A 346 3.63 18.22 23.88
N ILE A 347 3.40 19.17 22.98
CA ILE A 347 3.49 18.96 21.53
C ILE A 347 4.90 18.52 21.12
N ASN A 348 5.93 19.15 21.67
CA ASN A 348 7.33 18.81 21.40
C ASN A 348 7.71 17.41 21.90
N ARG A 349 7.29 17.08 23.15
CA ARG A 349 7.53 15.75 23.74
C ARG A 349 6.96 14.62 22.89
N LEU A 350 5.81 14.85 22.27
CA LEU A 350 5.13 13.89 21.41
C LEU A 350 5.63 13.92 19.95
N GLY A 351 6.50 14.88 19.58
CA GLY A 351 7.04 15.00 18.23
C GLY A 351 6.04 15.53 17.19
N PHE A 352 5.00 16.28 17.60
CA PHE A 352 3.91 16.70 16.73
C PHE A 352 4.05 18.11 16.15
N ALA A 353 5.21 18.77 16.31
CA ALA A 353 5.43 20.14 15.83
C ALA A 353 5.13 20.30 14.32
N THR A 354 5.63 19.38 13.49
CA THR A 354 5.37 19.41 12.03
C THR A 354 3.90 19.20 11.69
N TYR A 355 3.17 18.41 12.47
CA TYR A 355 1.73 18.20 12.28
C TYR A 355 0.95 19.51 12.47
N PHE A 356 1.20 20.23 13.58
CA PHE A 356 0.56 21.53 13.84
C PHE A 356 0.92 22.56 12.78
N LEU A 357 2.18 22.64 12.37
CA LEU A 357 2.63 23.54 11.32
C LEU A 357 1.96 23.23 9.98
N THR A 358 1.83 21.95 9.60
CA THR A 358 1.13 21.53 8.38
C THR A 358 -0.33 21.98 8.40
N VAL A 359 -1.05 21.75 9.52
CA VAL A 359 -2.45 22.16 9.61
C VAL A 359 -2.58 23.70 9.55
N ALA A 360 -1.65 24.43 10.21
CA ALA A 360 -1.63 25.88 10.14
C ALA A 360 -1.41 26.38 8.69
N ASP A 361 -0.48 25.80 7.94
CA ASP A 361 -0.19 26.21 6.57
C ASP A 361 -1.38 25.86 5.63
N VAL A 362 -2.00 24.68 5.78
CA VAL A 362 -3.20 24.30 5.04
C VAL A 362 -4.38 25.27 5.34
N THR A 363 -4.61 25.57 6.61
CA THR A 363 -5.69 26.50 6.99
C THR A 363 -5.43 27.93 6.49
N GLN A 364 -4.18 28.35 6.45
CA GLN A 364 -3.80 29.64 5.89
C GLN A 364 -4.00 29.65 4.37
N MET A 365 -3.56 28.62 3.65
CA MET A 365 -3.79 28.49 2.20
C MET A 365 -5.29 28.57 1.84
N ILE A 366 -6.15 27.90 2.62
CA ILE A 366 -7.60 27.95 2.42
C ILE A 366 -8.14 29.39 2.61
N ARG A 367 -7.63 30.13 3.61
CA ARG A 367 -8.01 31.55 3.81
C ARG A 367 -7.53 32.45 2.68
N ASP A 368 -6.32 32.22 2.18
CA ASP A 368 -5.76 32.99 1.05
C ASP A 368 -6.61 32.82 -0.22
N MET A 369 -7.23 31.64 -0.39
CA MET A 369 -8.25 31.38 -1.40
C MET A 369 -9.60 32.07 -1.09
N LYS A 370 -9.71 32.83 0.02
CA LYS A 370 -10.93 33.48 0.50
C LYS A 370 -12.07 32.50 0.80
N ILE A 371 -11.74 31.28 1.14
CA ILE A 371 -12.69 30.26 1.58
C ILE A 371 -12.81 30.34 3.10
N ARG A 372 -14.04 30.37 3.60
CA ARG A 372 -14.30 30.38 5.03
C ARG A 372 -13.93 29.02 5.64
N ILE A 373 -13.18 29.06 6.74
CA ILE A 373 -12.78 27.88 7.49
C ILE A 373 -13.11 28.07 8.98
N ALA A 374 -13.53 27.00 9.64
CA ALA A 374 -13.73 26.94 11.07
C ALA A 374 -13.22 25.63 11.62
N ALA A 375 -12.53 25.68 12.77
CA ALA A 375 -12.23 24.49 13.54
C ALA A 375 -13.44 24.07 14.39
N ARG A 376 -13.52 22.77 14.67
CA ARG A 376 -14.52 22.18 15.57
C ARG A 376 -13.87 21.06 16.41
N GLY A 377 -14.67 20.49 17.32
CA GLY A 377 -14.22 19.39 18.17
C GLY A 377 -13.24 19.83 19.28
N SER A 378 -12.50 18.87 19.82
CA SER A 378 -11.61 19.10 20.98
C SER A 378 -10.43 20.03 20.67
N GLY A 379 -10.06 20.16 19.40
CA GLY A 379 -8.97 21.05 18.94
C GLY A 379 -9.21 22.54 19.27
N ALA A 380 -10.47 22.94 19.50
CA ALA A 380 -10.81 24.28 19.95
C ALA A 380 -10.26 24.61 21.36
N GLY A 381 -9.95 23.57 22.17
CA GLY A 381 -9.36 23.74 23.52
C GLY A 381 -7.87 24.07 23.51
N SER A 382 -7.21 24.08 22.34
CA SER A 382 -5.78 24.38 22.23
C SER A 382 -5.53 25.87 21.95
N LEU A 383 -4.77 26.51 22.84
CA LEU A 383 -4.27 27.88 22.64
C LEU A 383 -3.31 27.94 21.44
N THR A 384 -2.51 26.90 21.25
CA THR A 384 -1.63 26.78 20.06
C THR A 384 -2.44 26.83 18.78
N ASN A 385 -3.55 26.09 18.68
CA ASN A 385 -4.43 26.12 17.50
C ASN A 385 -5.07 27.52 17.29
N TYR A 386 -5.45 28.19 18.35
CA TYR A 386 -5.98 29.54 18.28
C TYR A 386 -4.95 30.55 17.77
N LEU A 387 -3.74 30.52 18.34
CA LEU A 387 -2.65 31.42 17.95
C LEU A 387 -2.18 31.19 16.51
N LEU A 388 -2.10 29.94 16.08
CA LEU A 388 -1.77 29.59 14.70
C LEU A 388 -2.90 29.89 13.68
N GLY A 389 -4.05 30.32 14.19
CA GLY A 389 -5.21 30.59 13.34
C GLY A 389 -5.93 29.32 12.85
N ILE A 390 -5.62 28.15 13.36
CA ILE A 390 -6.35 26.92 13.06
C ILE A 390 -7.77 27.02 13.63
N SER A 391 -7.90 27.48 14.88
CA SER A 391 -9.17 27.72 15.57
C SER A 391 -9.49 29.23 15.64
N GLY A 392 -10.78 29.56 15.52
CA GLY A 392 -11.31 30.89 15.80
C GLY A 392 -11.83 31.04 17.23
N VAL A 393 -11.85 29.98 18.02
CA VAL A 393 -12.35 29.98 19.41
C VAL A 393 -11.18 30.22 20.36
N ASP A 394 -11.32 31.22 21.23
CA ASP A 394 -10.34 31.53 22.26
C ASP A 394 -10.52 30.58 23.47
N PRO A 395 -9.56 29.68 23.72
CA PRO A 395 -9.69 28.72 24.81
C PRO A 395 -9.45 29.34 26.19
N ILE A 396 -8.88 30.54 26.27
CA ILE A 396 -8.73 31.30 27.53
C ILE A 396 -10.08 31.94 27.90
N GLU A 397 -10.71 32.63 27.00
CA GLU A 397 -12.01 33.27 27.21
C GLU A 397 -13.10 32.27 27.58
N HIS A 398 -13.06 31.08 26.98
CA HIS A 398 -14.06 30.02 27.19
C HIS A 398 -13.64 28.96 28.20
N GLU A 399 -12.56 29.15 28.90
CA GLU A 399 -12.03 28.23 29.97
C GLU A 399 -11.89 26.77 29.50
N LEU A 400 -11.50 26.57 28.21
CA LEU A 400 -11.39 25.23 27.62
C LEU A 400 -10.09 24.52 28.04
N LEU A 401 -10.18 23.22 28.31
CA LEU A 401 -9.06 22.40 28.76
C LEU A 401 -8.31 21.82 27.59
N PHE A 402 -6.97 22.00 27.56
CA PHE A 402 -6.08 21.43 26.54
C PHE A 402 -5.98 19.91 26.66
N GLU A 403 -6.02 19.36 27.86
CA GLU A 403 -5.85 17.92 28.13
C GLU A 403 -6.95 17.06 27.48
N ARG A 404 -8.11 17.64 27.20
CA ARG A 404 -9.17 16.96 26.43
C ARG A 404 -8.81 16.77 24.97
N PHE A 405 -7.93 17.60 24.45
CA PHE A 405 -7.45 17.54 23.07
C PHE A 405 -6.15 16.73 22.96
N LEU A 406 -5.16 17.03 23.80
CA LEU A 406 -3.85 16.37 23.78
C LEU A 406 -3.30 16.21 25.20
N SER A 407 -2.90 14.97 25.53
CA SER A 407 -2.20 14.64 26.76
C SER A 407 -0.93 13.84 26.47
N THR A 408 0.01 13.82 27.40
CA THR A 408 1.28 13.08 27.27
C THR A 408 1.10 11.56 27.25
N GLU A 409 -0.04 11.05 27.64
CA GLU A 409 -0.37 9.62 27.67
C GLU A 409 -0.95 9.14 26.32
N ARG A 410 -1.27 10.07 25.43
CA ARG A 410 -1.86 9.73 24.14
C ARG A 410 -0.82 9.19 23.17
N SER A 411 -1.05 8.01 22.64
CA SER A 411 -0.17 7.34 21.64
C SER A 411 -0.52 7.65 20.18
N SER A 412 -1.65 8.33 19.93
CA SER A 412 -2.13 8.68 18.59
C SER A 412 -2.06 10.19 18.35
N LEU A 413 -1.99 10.59 17.07
CA LEU A 413 -2.13 12.00 16.66
C LEU A 413 -3.43 12.58 17.22
N PRO A 414 -3.41 13.87 17.67
CA PRO A 414 -4.62 14.56 18.01
C PRO A 414 -5.46 14.82 16.77
N ASP A 415 -6.76 14.82 16.92
CA ASP A 415 -7.68 15.08 15.83
C ASP A 415 -7.95 16.60 15.73
N ILE A 416 -7.43 17.23 14.66
CA ILE A 416 -7.66 18.66 14.38
C ILE A 416 -8.69 18.75 13.27
N ASP A 417 -9.95 18.78 13.65
CA ASP A 417 -11.07 18.92 12.74
C ASP A 417 -11.22 20.35 12.23
N THR A 418 -11.17 20.53 10.92
CA THR A 418 -11.46 21.81 10.27
C THR A 418 -12.50 21.63 9.18
N VAL A 419 -13.44 22.58 9.09
CA VAL A 419 -14.49 22.60 8.06
C VAL A 419 -14.26 23.78 7.14
N SER A 420 -14.13 23.52 5.84
CA SER A 420 -14.10 24.54 4.81
C SER A 420 -15.49 24.66 4.16
N TYR A 421 -15.98 25.90 4.03
CA TYR A 421 -17.28 26.18 3.44
C TYR A 421 -17.09 26.59 1.97
N THR A 422 -17.06 25.60 1.08
CA THR A 422 -16.88 25.83 -0.37
C THR A 422 -18.18 26.23 -1.09
N HIS A 423 -19.33 26.17 -0.40
CA HIS A 423 -20.63 26.56 -0.95
C HIS A 423 -21.18 27.78 -0.23
N LEU A 424 -21.77 28.69 -0.97
CA LEU A 424 -22.71 29.66 -0.41
C LEU A 424 -23.83 28.88 0.26
N THR A 425 -23.98 29.03 1.57
CA THR A 425 -25.12 28.45 2.28
C THR A 425 -26.38 28.97 1.58
N LEU A 426 -27.23 28.06 1.12
CA LEU A 426 -28.58 28.44 0.68
C LEU A 426 -29.20 29.29 1.78
N PRO A 427 -29.81 30.43 1.45
CA PRO A 427 -30.44 31.26 2.47
C PRO A 427 -31.45 30.38 3.20
N THR A 428 -31.23 30.16 4.48
CA THR A 428 -32.22 29.53 5.34
C THR A 428 -33.44 30.44 5.28
N LYS A 429 -34.49 30.03 4.55
CA LYS A 429 -35.79 30.67 4.68
C LYS A 429 -36.14 30.62 6.16
N ARG A 430 -36.19 31.79 6.78
CA ARG A 430 -36.89 31.93 8.06
C ARG A 430 -38.33 31.46 7.78
N ILE A 431 -38.67 30.29 8.32
CA ILE A 431 -40.06 29.93 8.46
C ILE A 431 -40.52 30.76 9.65
N VAL A 432 -41.35 31.76 9.32
CA VAL A 432 -42.11 32.53 10.30
C VAL A 432 -43.28 31.65 10.71
#